data_d205655c5d5d0e1fd383281d64ac80fc
#
_entry.id   d205655c5d5d0e1fd383281d64ac80fc
#
_cell.length_a   1.000
_cell.length_b   1.000
_cell.length_c   1.000
_cell.angle_alpha   90.00
_cell.angle_beta   90.00
_cell.angle_gamma   90.00
#
_symmetry.space_group_name_H-M   'P 1'
#
loop_
_entity.id
_entity.type
_entity.pdbx_description
1 polymer ?
#
loop_
_entity_poly.entity_id
_entity_poly.type
_entity_poly.pdbx_seq_one_letter_code
_entity_poly.pdbx_strand_id
1 'polypeptide(L)'
;MLFRSLSENVRLTHRVIDLRRENMQKNLMLRYRVSMAVRRYLDEQGFIDIETPMLTKSTPEGARDYLVPSRVNAGHFFALPQSPQLFKQLLMVANFDRYYQITKCFRDEDLRADRQPEFTQIDCETSFMNEQEIRDLFEDMIRGVFKRALDVDLPNPFPVMDYGTAMAKYGSDKPDMRVKLEFTELTEVMKDVEFKVFSGAANMDGGRVVGLRIPGGAKENGGMPRSEIDAYTQFVAIYGAKGLAYIKVNEKAKGRDEIGRAHV
;
A
#
# COMPACT_ATOMS: atom_id res chain seq x y z
N MET A 1 -32.20 -9.00 14.43
CA MET A 1 -31.74 -9.77 13.21
C MET A 1 -31.95 -9.04 11.89
N LEU A 2 -32.68 -7.94 11.84
CA LEU A 2 -33.16 -7.27 10.60
C LEU A 2 -32.13 -6.39 9.87
N PHE A 3 -31.01 -6.04 10.44
CA PHE A 3 -30.07 -5.05 9.84
C PHE A 3 -28.76 -5.60 9.28
N ARG A 4 -28.56 -6.93 9.26
CA ARG A 4 -27.32 -7.54 8.76
C ARG A 4 -27.19 -7.59 7.23
N SER A 5 -28.30 -7.40 6.50
CA SER A 5 -28.37 -7.58 5.04
C SER A 5 -28.81 -6.33 4.26
N LEU A 6 -28.79 -5.15 4.87
CA LEU A 6 -29.16 -3.91 4.17
C LEU A 6 -28.06 -3.46 3.24
N SER A 7 -28.46 -3.01 2.03
CA SER A 7 -27.53 -2.42 1.07
C SER A 7 -26.83 -1.19 1.65
N GLU A 8 -25.66 -0.88 1.14
CA GLU A 8 -24.88 0.29 1.58
C GLU A 8 -25.64 1.60 1.43
N ASN A 9 -26.37 1.76 0.32
CA ASN A 9 -27.19 2.95 0.07
C ASN A 9 -28.23 3.20 1.17
N VAL A 10 -28.94 2.17 1.62
CA VAL A 10 -29.91 2.27 2.71
C VAL A 10 -29.21 2.63 4.03
N ARG A 11 -28.05 2.05 4.29
CA ARG A 11 -27.25 2.35 5.47
C ARG A 11 -26.76 3.80 5.49
N LEU A 12 -26.34 4.33 4.34
CA LEU A 12 -25.91 5.72 4.21
C LEU A 12 -27.07 6.69 4.34
N THR A 13 -28.25 6.37 3.76
CA THR A 13 -29.47 7.20 3.91
C THR A 13 -29.90 7.30 5.37
N HIS A 14 -29.78 6.22 6.14
CA HIS A 14 -30.15 6.18 7.56
C HIS A 14 -28.94 6.08 8.47
N ARG A 15 -27.93 6.92 8.23
CA ARG A 15 -26.60 6.81 8.86
C ARG A 15 -26.60 6.84 10.37
N VAL A 16 -27.47 7.66 11.00
CA VAL A 16 -27.59 7.74 12.46
C VAL A 16 -27.99 6.40 13.07
N ILE A 17 -28.90 5.67 12.42
CA ILE A 17 -29.32 4.34 12.86
C ILE A 17 -28.21 3.31 12.59
N ASP A 18 -27.53 3.38 11.44
CA ASP A 18 -26.41 2.50 11.09
C ASP A 18 -25.25 2.63 12.09
N LEU A 19 -24.98 3.84 12.59
CA LEU A 19 -23.95 4.09 13.60
C LEU A 19 -24.22 3.40 14.96
N ARG A 20 -25.48 3.00 15.23
CA ARG A 20 -25.82 2.20 16.44
C ARG A 20 -25.43 0.74 16.31
N ARG A 21 -25.04 0.29 15.13
CA ARG A 21 -24.59 -1.12 14.93
C ARG A 21 -23.25 -1.32 15.64
N GLU A 22 -23.14 -2.47 16.27
CA GLU A 22 -21.93 -2.85 17.02
C GLU A 22 -20.63 -2.73 16.21
N ASN A 23 -20.64 -3.20 14.94
CA ASN A 23 -19.48 -3.11 14.07
C ASN A 23 -19.08 -1.66 13.77
N MET A 24 -20.05 -0.76 13.58
CA MET A 24 -19.77 0.66 13.33
C MET A 24 -19.19 1.34 14.57
N GLN A 25 -19.76 1.01 15.74
CA GLN A 25 -19.25 1.52 17.01
C GLN A 25 -17.84 1.00 17.30
N LYS A 26 -17.58 -0.29 17.07
CA LYS A 26 -16.24 -0.88 17.20
C LYS A 26 -15.22 -0.17 16.31
N ASN A 27 -15.57 0.12 15.05
CA ASN A 27 -14.67 0.82 14.12
C ASN A 27 -14.36 2.25 14.59
N LEU A 28 -15.35 3.00 15.07
CA LEU A 28 -15.14 4.34 15.59
C LEU A 28 -14.31 4.32 16.88
N MET A 29 -14.57 3.36 17.76
CA MET A 29 -13.79 3.19 18.99
C MET A 29 -12.35 2.76 18.69
N LEU A 30 -12.12 1.91 17.68
CA LEU A 30 -10.80 1.55 17.24
C LEU A 30 -10.04 2.78 16.71
N ARG A 31 -10.68 3.57 15.84
CA ARG A 31 -10.10 4.82 15.34
C ARG A 31 -9.70 5.77 16.49
N TYR A 32 -10.57 5.93 17.49
CA TYR A 32 -10.28 6.72 18.69
C TYR A 32 -9.05 6.19 19.44
N ARG A 33 -9.00 4.86 19.69
CA ARG A 33 -7.87 4.25 20.41
C ARG A 33 -6.55 4.42 19.65
N VAL A 34 -6.56 4.25 18.32
CA VAL A 34 -5.40 4.47 17.46
C VAL A 34 -4.93 5.91 17.56
N SER A 35 -5.82 6.89 17.40
CA SER A 35 -5.47 8.31 17.51
C SER A 35 -4.89 8.66 18.86
N MET A 36 -5.45 8.13 19.95
CA MET A 36 -4.94 8.36 21.30
C MET A 36 -3.60 7.66 21.56
N ALA A 37 -3.38 6.48 20.99
CA ALA A 37 -2.09 5.78 21.10
C ALA A 37 -0.98 6.55 20.41
N VAL A 38 -1.25 7.08 19.21
CA VAL A 38 -0.32 7.92 18.44
C VAL A 38 0.00 9.20 19.21
N ARG A 39 -1.01 9.92 19.70
CA ARG A 39 -0.81 11.17 20.47
C ARG A 39 0.08 10.96 21.68
N ARG A 40 -0.20 9.92 22.48
CA ARG A 40 0.60 9.61 23.67
C ARG A 40 2.04 9.28 23.31
N TYR A 41 2.24 8.44 22.27
CA TYR A 41 3.58 8.08 21.86
C TYR A 41 4.38 9.30 21.37
N LEU A 42 3.80 10.13 20.52
CA LEU A 42 4.49 11.30 19.97
C LEU A 42 4.77 12.35 21.08
N ASP A 43 3.86 12.54 22.01
CA ASP A 43 4.08 13.39 23.20
C ASP A 43 5.26 12.87 24.05
N GLU A 44 5.28 11.57 24.36
CA GLU A 44 6.38 10.89 25.06
C GLU A 44 7.72 11.03 24.33
N GLN A 45 7.71 11.17 23.01
CA GLN A 45 8.89 11.41 22.17
C GLN A 45 9.24 12.90 22.00
N GLY A 46 8.53 13.79 22.67
CA GLY A 46 8.79 15.24 22.66
C GLY A 46 8.27 15.95 21.41
N PHE A 47 7.33 15.37 20.68
CA PHE A 47 6.63 16.05 19.60
C PHE A 47 5.56 16.98 20.14
N ILE A 48 5.40 18.12 19.49
CA ILE A 48 4.41 19.14 19.84
C ILE A 48 3.24 19.07 18.82
N ASP A 49 2.01 18.93 19.32
CA ASP A 49 0.80 18.98 18.51
C ASP A 49 0.45 20.44 18.19
N ILE A 50 0.60 20.84 16.92
CA ILE A 50 0.34 22.20 16.48
C ILE A 50 -0.69 22.20 15.37
N GLU A 51 -1.85 22.82 15.62
CA GLU A 51 -2.89 23.04 14.62
C GLU A 51 -2.45 24.07 13.58
N THR A 52 -2.68 23.75 12.31
CA THR A 52 -2.40 24.63 11.17
C THR A 52 -3.71 25.07 10.47
N PRO A 53 -3.74 26.24 9.80
CA PRO A 53 -4.92 26.70 9.11
C PRO A 53 -5.43 25.75 8.03
N MET A 54 -6.76 25.60 7.93
CA MET A 54 -7.41 24.84 6.86
C MET A 54 -7.76 25.68 5.65
N LEU A 55 -8.04 26.98 5.84
CA LEU A 55 -8.25 27.92 4.73
C LEU A 55 -6.91 28.55 4.38
N THR A 56 -6.28 28.06 3.34
CA THR A 56 -4.92 28.46 2.94
C THR A 56 -4.88 29.02 1.53
N LYS A 57 -3.70 29.43 1.10
CA LYS A 57 -3.42 29.71 -0.30
C LYS A 57 -3.12 28.40 -1.03
N SER A 58 -3.54 28.29 -2.29
CA SER A 58 -3.18 27.16 -3.15
C SER A 58 -1.66 26.98 -3.23
N THR A 59 -1.21 25.73 -3.06
CA THR A 59 0.19 25.34 -3.15
C THR A 59 0.33 24.15 -4.10
N PRO A 60 1.36 24.14 -4.97
CA PRO A 60 1.54 23.04 -5.93
C PRO A 60 2.14 21.80 -5.22
N GLU A 61 1.28 20.92 -4.70
CA GLU A 61 1.71 19.70 -3.99
C GLU A 61 1.43 18.39 -4.76
N GLY A 62 1.17 18.47 -6.07
CA GLY A 62 1.03 17.31 -6.95
C GLY A 62 -0.41 16.90 -7.24
N ALA A 63 -1.38 17.12 -6.36
CA ALA A 63 -2.80 16.96 -6.62
C ALA A 63 -3.47 18.29 -7.00
N ARG A 64 -4.74 18.26 -7.41
CA ARG A 64 -5.55 19.46 -7.53
C ARG A 64 -6.14 19.86 -6.18
N ASP A 65 -6.20 21.16 -5.93
CA ASP A 65 -6.77 21.72 -4.72
C ASP A 65 -8.28 21.86 -4.82
N TYR A 66 -9.00 21.62 -3.72
CA TYR A 66 -10.37 22.08 -3.56
C TYR A 66 -10.35 23.58 -3.24
N LEU A 67 -11.09 24.37 -4.04
CA LEU A 67 -11.16 25.81 -3.89
C LEU A 67 -12.43 26.22 -3.14
N VAL A 68 -12.29 27.12 -2.19
CA VAL A 68 -13.39 27.70 -1.42
C VAL A 68 -13.52 29.18 -1.79
N PRO A 69 -14.61 29.61 -2.44
CA PRO A 69 -14.79 31.01 -2.83
C PRO A 69 -14.89 31.93 -1.62
N SER A 70 -14.21 33.07 -1.65
CA SER A 70 -14.31 34.09 -0.62
C SER A 70 -15.52 34.98 -0.87
N ARG A 71 -16.46 35.03 0.08
CA ARG A 71 -17.60 35.95 0.01
C ARG A 71 -17.17 37.39 0.24
N VAL A 72 -16.16 37.63 1.06
CA VAL A 72 -15.67 38.97 1.44
C VAL A 72 -14.81 39.57 0.36
N ASN A 73 -14.00 38.77 -0.32
CA ASN A 73 -13.10 39.22 -1.37
C ASN A 73 -13.56 38.64 -2.71
N ALA A 74 -14.34 39.40 -3.46
CA ALA A 74 -14.89 38.95 -4.74
C ALA A 74 -13.76 38.56 -5.72
N GLY A 75 -13.93 37.38 -6.37
CA GLY A 75 -12.96 36.86 -7.32
C GLY A 75 -11.74 36.15 -6.69
N HIS A 76 -11.69 36.06 -5.36
CA HIS A 76 -10.63 35.36 -4.63
C HIS A 76 -11.13 34.05 -4.03
N PHE A 77 -10.20 33.11 -3.87
CA PHE A 77 -10.47 31.76 -3.33
C PHE A 77 -9.44 31.40 -2.28
N PHE A 78 -9.90 30.66 -1.27
CA PHE A 78 -9.03 29.83 -0.44
C PHE A 78 -8.87 28.45 -1.07
N ALA A 79 -7.81 27.75 -0.72
CA ALA A 79 -7.63 26.34 -1.01
C ALA A 79 -7.68 25.51 0.27
N LEU A 80 -8.25 24.30 0.20
CA LEU A 80 -8.14 23.32 1.26
C LEU A 80 -6.80 22.59 1.15
N PRO A 81 -6.06 22.36 2.26
CA PRO A 81 -4.71 21.83 2.21
C PRO A 81 -4.69 20.37 1.77
N GLN A 82 -3.77 20.03 0.89
CA GLN A 82 -3.44 18.64 0.53
C GLN A 82 -2.63 17.96 1.65
N SER A 83 -1.83 18.73 2.35
CA SER A 83 -1.12 18.45 3.59
C SER A 83 -0.74 19.79 4.25
N PRO A 84 -0.33 19.83 5.52
CA PRO A 84 0.17 21.04 6.16
C PRO A 84 1.64 21.37 5.79
N GLN A 85 2.10 21.01 4.58
CA GLN A 85 3.51 21.02 4.18
C GLN A 85 4.21 22.36 4.38
N LEU A 86 3.59 23.46 3.94
CA LEU A 86 4.18 24.78 4.09
C LEU A 86 4.34 25.17 5.56
N PHE A 87 3.32 24.91 6.37
CA PHE A 87 3.32 25.29 7.78
C PHE A 87 4.31 24.50 8.61
N LYS A 88 4.41 23.16 8.40
CA LYS A 88 5.38 22.36 9.13
C LYS A 88 6.83 22.71 8.79
N GLN A 89 7.13 23.08 7.53
CA GLN A 89 8.44 23.62 7.15
C GLN A 89 8.74 24.94 7.88
N LEU A 90 7.77 25.85 7.95
CA LEU A 90 7.93 27.10 8.71
C LEU A 90 8.12 26.85 10.20
N LEU A 91 7.47 25.83 10.78
CA LEU A 91 7.67 25.44 12.16
C LEU A 91 9.07 24.92 12.42
N MET A 92 9.65 24.13 11.48
CA MET A 92 11.06 23.71 11.57
C MET A 92 12.02 24.91 11.56
N VAL A 93 11.78 25.90 10.68
CA VAL A 93 12.55 27.17 10.63
C VAL A 93 12.40 27.95 11.93
N ALA A 94 11.24 27.85 12.59
CA ALA A 94 10.95 28.51 13.85
C ALA A 94 11.43 27.72 15.10
N ASN A 95 12.30 26.71 14.90
CA ASN A 95 12.90 25.86 15.96
C ASN A 95 11.90 24.95 16.70
N PHE A 96 10.81 24.55 16.05
CA PHE A 96 9.96 23.46 16.53
C PHE A 96 10.47 22.13 15.98
N ASP A 97 11.50 21.57 16.57
CA ASP A 97 12.27 20.44 16.03
C ASP A 97 11.50 19.13 15.92
N ARG A 98 10.37 19.01 16.59
CA ARG A 98 9.48 17.84 16.56
C ARG A 98 8.04 18.30 16.56
N TYR A 99 7.43 18.31 15.39
CA TYR A 99 6.04 18.67 15.18
C TYR A 99 5.23 17.45 14.79
N TYR A 100 3.98 17.40 15.24
CA TYR A 100 2.98 16.54 14.64
C TYR A 100 1.59 17.18 14.65
N GLN A 101 0.71 16.64 13.82
CA GLN A 101 -0.71 16.95 13.80
C GLN A 101 -1.51 15.78 13.27
N ILE A 102 -2.66 15.45 13.88
CA ILE A 102 -3.65 14.56 13.26
C ILE A 102 -4.65 15.45 12.54
N THR A 103 -4.47 15.62 11.23
CA THR A 103 -5.13 16.66 10.43
C THR A 103 -5.95 16.10 9.28
N LYS A 104 -6.95 16.88 8.86
CA LYS A 104 -7.70 16.65 7.62
C LYS A 104 -6.89 17.14 6.42
N CYS A 105 -6.89 16.32 5.37
CA CYS A 105 -6.27 16.63 4.10
C CYS A 105 -7.27 16.41 2.96
N PHE A 106 -7.10 17.17 1.88
CA PHE A 106 -8.04 17.21 0.77
C PHE A 106 -7.28 17.10 -0.56
N ARG A 107 -7.72 16.22 -1.44
CA ARG A 107 -7.15 16.09 -2.79
C ARG A 107 -8.24 15.83 -3.80
N ASP A 108 -8.34 16.69 -4.82
CA ASP A 108 -9.27 16.54 -5.93
C ASP A 108 -8.64 15.67 -7.02
N GLU A 109 -8.65 14.36 -6.76
CA GLU A 109 -8.10 13.33 -7.64
C GLU A 109 -9.11 12.23 -7.92
N ASP A 110 -8.84 11.44 -8.96
CA ASP A 110 -9.64 10.26 -9.27
C ASP A 110 -9.61 9.26 -8.10
N LEU A 111 -10.79 8.82 -7.69
CA LEU A 111 -10.95 7.89 -6.58
C LEU A 111 -10.43 6.50 -6.98
N ARG A 112 -9.70 5.88 -6.06
CA ARG A 112 -9.32 4.47 -6.11
C ARG A 112 -9.98 3.74 -4.94
N ALA A 113 -9.90 2.41 -4.93
CA ALA A 113 -10.56 1.59 -3.91
C ALA A 113 -10.26 2.00 -2.45
N ASP A 114 -9.07 2.53 -2.19
CA ASP A 114 -8.56 2.91 -0.88
C ASP A 114 -8.37 4.43 -0.69
N ARG A 115 -8.76 5.25 -1.67
CA ARG A 115 -8.59 6.72 -1.63
C ARG A 115 -9.91 7.45 -1.52
N GLN A 116 -9.91 8.48 -0.69
CA GLN A 116 -11.02 9.41 -0.51
C GLN A 116 -10.53 10.85 -0.75
N PRO A 117 -11.40 11.74 -1.25
CA PRO A 117 -11.03 13.14 -1.49
C PRO A 117 -10.73 13.90 -0.20
N GLU A 118 -11.36 13.48 0.91
CA GLU A 118 -11.08 13.95 2.26
C GLU A 118 -10.58 12.77 3.09
N PHE A 119 -9.42 12.92 3.71
CA PHE A 119 -8.81 11.88 4.55
C PHE A 119 -8.06 12.50 5.72
N THR A 120 -7.62 11.67 6.66
CA THR A 120 -6.87 12.13 7.84
C THR A 120 -5.42 11.64 7.72
N GLN A 121 -4.47 12.54 7.93
CA GLN A 121 -3.05 12.22 8.09
C GLN A 121 -2.63 12.29 9.56
N ILE A 122 -1.73 11.40 9.95
CA ILE A 122 -0.83 11.62 11.06
C ILE A 122 0.39 12.26 10.43
N ASP A 123 0.46 13.57 10.49
CA ASP A 123 1.52 14.34 9.87
C ASP A 123 2.59 14.67 10.90
N CYS A 124 3.84 14.39 10.58
CA CYS A 124 4.98 14.61 11.46
C CYS A 124 6.11 15.28 10.68
N GLU A 125 6.86 16.15 11.36
CA GLU A 125 8.09 16.73 10.81
C GLU A 125 9.15 16.80 11.91
N THR A 126 10.40 16.52 11.55
CA THR A 126 11.51 16.52 12.49
C THR A 126 12.74 17.23 11.91
N SER A 127 13.48 17.93 12.76
CA SER A 127 14.81 18.43 12.46
C SER A 127 15.88 17.52 13.08
N PHE A 128 17.09 17.51 12.49
CA PHE A 128 18.28 16.88 13.05
C PHE A 128 18.20 15.37 13.30
N MET A 129 17.31 14.67 12.61
CA MET A 129 17.22 13.20 12.64
C MET A 129 17.72 12.62 11.33
N ASN A 130 18.51 11.58 11.40
CA ASN A 130 18.93 10.80 10.25
C ASN A 130 17.89 9.75 9.86
N GLU A 131 18.11 9.09 8.74
CA GLU A 131 17.21 8.09 8.17
C GLU A 131 16.91 6.92 9.11
N GLN A 132 17.92 6.43 9.85
CA GLN A 132 17.75 5.32 10.77
C GLN A 132 16.95 5.73 12.00
N GLU A 133 17.23 6.89 12.57
CA GLU A 133 16.51 7.42 13.72
C GLU A 133 15.02 7.64 13.43
N ILE A 134 14.69 8.13 12.22
CA ILE A 134 13.30 8.28 11.79
C ILE A 134 12.63 6.90 11.65
N ARG A 135 13.30 5.93 11.03
CA ARG A 135 12.76 4.56 10.90
C ARG A 135 12.50 3.93 12.25
N ASP A 136 13.45 4.00 13.16
CA ASP A 136 13.33 3.41 14.49
C ASP A 136 12.19 4.04 15.29
N LEU A 137 12.04 5.37 15.22
CA LEU A 137 10.96 6.10 15.87
C LEU A 137 9.57 5.65 15.37
N PHE A 138 9.39 5.60 14.06
CA PHE A 138 8.09 5.24 13.48
C PHE A 138 7.80 3.74 13.56
N GLU A 139 8.82 2.89 13.50
CA GLU A 139 8.67 1.45 13.74
C GLU A 139 8.14 1.21 15.16
N ASP A 140 8.75 1.84 16.15
CA ASP A 140 8.34 1.70 17.55
C ASP A 140 6.92 2.26 17.78
N MET A 141 6.58 3.40 17.15
CA MET A 141 5.24 3.94 17.16
C MET A 141 4.21 2.95 16.61
N ILE A 142 4.46 2.37 15.44
CA ILE A 142 3.53 1.42 14.81
C ILE A 142 3.35 0.19 15.68
N ARG A 143 4.43 -0.38 16.21
CA ARG A 143 4.38 -1.52 17.11
C ARG A 143 3.57 -1.21 18.37
N GLY A 144 3.82 -0.06 18.97
CA GLY A 144 3.10 0.42 20.15
C GLY A 144 1.60 0.65 19.88
N VAL A 145 1.24 1.18 18.72
CA VAL A 145 -0.15 1.36 18.30
C VAL A 145 -0.87 0.02 18.15
N PHE A 146 -0.28 -0.95 17.46
CA PHE A 146 -0.86 -2.28 17.29
C PHE A 146 -1.04 -2.99 18.62
N LYS A 147 -0.03 -2.91 19.50
CA LYS A 147 -0.14 -3.49 20.86
C LYS A 147 -1.26 -2.85 21.67
N ARG A 148 -1.32 -1.52 21.72
CA ARG A 148 -2.32 -0.80 22.54
C ARG A 148 -3.75 -0.88 22.00
N ALA A 149 -3.92 -0.88 20.67
CA ALA A 149 -5.24 -0.83 20.05
C ALA A 149 -5.86 -2.21 19.82
N LEU A 150 -5.03 -3.22 19.52
CA LEU A 150 -5.46 -4.57 19.08
C LEU A 150 -4.90 -5.71 19.93
N ASP A 151 -3.99 -5.42 20.87
CA ASP A 151 -3.21 -6.42 21.63
C ASP A 151 -2.42 -7.38 20.72
N VAL A 152 -1.88 -6.85 19.61
CA VAL A 152 -1.07 -7.59 18.64
C VAL A 152 0.39 -7.18 18.79
N ASP A 153 1.27 -8.15 18.97
CA ASP A 153 2.72 -7.95 18.93
C ASP A 153 3.24 -8.09 17.50
N LEU A 154 3.80 -7.02 16.96
CA LEU A 154 4.46 -7.03 15.67
C LEU A 154 5.94 -7.40 15.82
N PRO A 155 6.62 -7.90 14.74
CA PRO A 155 8.05 -8.21 14.76
C PRO A 155 8.90 -7.03 15.25
N ASN A 156 10.05 -7.36 15.86
CA ASN A 156 11.03 -6.38 16.30
C ASN A 156 12.45 -6.91 15.97
N PRO A 157 13.22 -6.26 15.08
CA PRO A 157 12.79 -5.15 14.19
C PRO A 157 11.89 -5.60 13.05
N PHE A 158 11.30 -4.63 12.32
CA PHE A 158 10.66 -4.93 11.04
C PHE A 158 11.69 -5.40 10.02
N PRO A 159 11.37 -6.40 9.18
CA PRO A 159 12.23 -6.78 8.07
C PRO A 159 12.48 -5.60 7.13
N VAL A 160 13.75 -5.39 6.78
CA VAL A 160 14.16 -4.35 5.82
C VAL A 160 14.57 -5.01 4.52
N MET A 161 14.11 -4.49 3.40
CA MET A 161 14.45 -4.96 2.06
C MET A 161 14.83 -3.76 1.20
N ASP A 162 15.96 -3.87 0.50
CA ASP A 162 16.35 -2.85 -0.47
C ASP A 162 15.50 -2.95 -1.75
N TYR A 163 15.43 -1.84 -2.49
CA TYR A 163 14.64 -1.73 -3.71
C TYR A 163 15.06 -2.76 -4.77
N GLY A 164 16.36 -2.94 -4.97
CA GLY A 164 16.88 -3.90 -5.96
C GLY A 164 16.45 -5.33 -5.66
N THR A 165 16.54 -5.74 -4.40
CA THR A 165 16.05 -7.05 -3.94
C THR A 165 14.54 -7.19 -4.10
N ALA A 166 13.76 -6.17 -3.74
CA ALA A 166 12.31 -6.18 -3.89
C ALA A 166 11.89 -6.36 -5.35
N MET A 167 12.47 -5.59 -6.27
CA MET A 167 12.20 -5.70 -7.70
C MET A 167 12.71 -7.01 -8.28
N ALA A 168 13.90 -7.48 -7.88
CA ALA A 168 14.46 -8.72 -8.38
C ALA A 168 13.66 -9.95 -7.95
N LYS A 169 13.19 -10.00 -6.70
CA LYS A 169 12.48 -11.17 -6.17
C LYS A 169 10.98 -11.15 -6.38
N TYR A 170 10.36 -9.98 -6.40
CA TYR A 170 8.89 -9.86 -6.40
C TYR A 170 8.33 -9.02 -7.55
N GLY A 171 9.16 -8.27 -8.25
CA GLY A 171 8.71 -7.36 -9.32
C GLY A 171 7.89 -6.17 -8.81
N SER A 172 7.99 -5.86 -7.53
CA SER A 172 7.24 -4.78 -6.87
C SER A 172 8.06 -4.17 -5.74
N ASP A 173 7.97 -2.86 -5.59
CA ASP A 173 8.53 -2.11 -4.46
C ASP A 173 7.73 -2.27 -3.14
N LYS A 174 6.57 -2.93 -3.22
CA LYS A 174 5.67 -3.22 -2.08
C LYS A 174 5.21 -4.69 -2.08
N PRO A 175 6.12 -5.66 -1.94
CA PRO A 175 5.73 -7.06 -1.94
C PRO A 175 4.87 -7.40 -0.71
N ASP A 176 3.82 -8.21 -0.92
CA ASP A 176 3.07 -8.77 0.20
C ASP A 176 3.84 -9.97 0.77
N MET A 177 4.57 -9.74 1.86
CA MET A 177 5.43 -10.75 2.51
C MET A 177 4.64 -11.90 3.16
N ARG A 178 3.31 -11.81 3.27
CA ARG A 178 2.45 -12.92 3.71
C ARG A 178 2.29 -13.97 2.62
N VAL A 179 2.50 -13.58 1.37
CA VAL A 179 2.42 -14.46 0.19
C VAL A 179 3.84 -14.80 -0.26
N LYS A 180 4.23 -16.06 -0.11
CA LYS A 180 5.58 -16.53 -0.47
C LYS A 180 5.66 -16.88 -1.95
N LEU A 181 5.59 -15.88 -2.81
CA LEU A 181 5.72 -15.99 -4.27
C LEU A 181 6.94 -15.20 -4.75
N GLU A 182 8.12 -15.79 -4.61
CA GLU A 182 9.37 -15.20 -5.11
C GLU A 182 9.65 -15.67 -6.55
N PHE A 183 10.17 -14.78 -7.37
CA PHE A 183 10.70 -15.13 -8.67
C PHE A 183 11.90 -16.05 -8.53
N THR A 184 11.94 -17.07 -9.38
CA THR A 184 13.09 -17.94 -9.56
C THR A 184 13.85 -17.47 -10.79
N GLU A 185 15.13 -17.17 -10.64
CA GLU A 185 15.99 -16.74 -11.73
C GLU A 185 16.30 -17.92 -12.68
N LEU A 186 16.02 -17.74 -13.95
CA LEU A 186 16.18 -18.74 -14.98
C LEU A 186 17.07 -18.27 -16.16
N THR A 187 17.52 -17.02 -16.16
CA THR A 187 18.23 -16.39 -17.28
C THR A 187 19.41 -17.24 -17.77
N GLU A 188 20.28 -17.68 -16.84
CA GLU A 188 21.46 -18.48 -17.21
C GLU A 188 21.07 -19.83 -17.83
N VAL A 189 20.05 -20.48 -17.31
CA VAL A 189 19.58 -21.79 -17.82
C VAL A 189 18.91 -21.67 -19.17
N MET A 190 18.37 -20.47 -19.47
CA MET A 190 17.64 -20.23 -20.73
C MET A 190 18.49 -19.67 -21.88
N LYS A 191 19.77 -19.41 -21.69
CA LYS A 191 20.67 -18.87 -22.73
C LYS A 191 20.81 -19.78 -23.92
N ASP A 192 20.96 -21.09 -23.66
CA ASP A 192 21.29 -22.08 -24.66
C ASP A 192 20.10 -22.95 -25.10
N VAL A 193 18.88 -22.56 -24.75
CA VAL A 193 17.68 -23.31 -25.15
C VAL A 193 17.30 -22.99 -26.60
N GLU A 194 16.78 -23.99 -27.30
CA GLU A 194 16.35 -23.84 -28.71
C GLU A 194 15.18 -22.84 -28.86
N PHE A 195 14.39 -22.67 -27.85
CA PHE A 195 13.21 -21.80 -27.89
C PHE A 195 13.58 -20.31 -27.83
N LYS A 196 13.57 -19.69 -29.00
CA LYS A 196 14.06 -18.31 -29.23
C LYS A 196 13.44 -17.23 -28.32
N VAL A 197 12.23 -17.44 -27.85
CA VAL A 197 11.57 -16.46 -26.93
C VAL A 197 12.33 -16.37 -25.63
N PHE A 198 12.80 -17.48 -25.08
CA PHE A 198 13.58 -17.48 -23.84
C PHE A 198 15.05 -17.18 -24.09
N SER A 199 15.69 -17.86 -25.07
CA SER A 199 17.09 -17.59 -25.33
C SER A 199 17.34 -16.18 -25.86
N GLY A 200 16.42 -15.60 -26.63
CA GLY A 200 16.48 -14.20 -27.05
C GLY A 200 16.45 -13.23 -25.87
N ALA A 201 15.53 -13.41 -24.94
CA ALA A 201 15.44 -12.59 -23.73
C ALA A 201 16.65 -12.79 -22.80
N ALA A 202 17.12 -14.04 -22.65
CA ALA A 202 18.25 -14.36 -21.79
C ALA A 202 19.60 -13.82 -22.29
N ASN A 203 19.74 -13.64 -23.62
CA ASN A 203 20.95 -13.12 -24.25
C ASN A 203 20.88 -11.62 -24.59
N MET A 204 19.76 -10.98 -24.36
CA MET A 204 19.60 -9.54 -24.57
C MET A 204 20.29 -8.77 -23.44
N ASP A 205 20.93 -7.64 -23.77
CA ASP A 205 21.51 -6.76 -22.74
C ASP A 205 20.41 -6.23 -21.79
N GLY A 206 20.61 -6.45 -20.49
CA GLY A 206 19.59 -6.18 -19.48
C GLY A 206 18.36 -7.11 -19.50
N GLY A 207 18.36 -8.13 -20.40
CA GLY A 207 17.28 -9.11 -20.49
C GLY A 207 17.26 -10.07 -19.30
N ARG A 208 16.07 -10.59 -19.00
CA ARG A 208 15.86 -11.46 -17.84
C ARG A 208 14.76 -12.49 -18.13
N VAL A 209 14.97 -13.72 -17.69
CA VAL A 209 13.95 -14.79 -17.70
C VAL A 209 13.74 -15.26 -16.27
N VAL A 210 12.50 -15.14 -15.77
CA VAL A 210 12.14 -15.56 -14.41
C VAL A 210 10.94 -16.49 -14.43
N GLY A 211 10.88 -17.41 -13.49
CA GLY A 211 9.75 -18.29 -13.24
C GLY A 211 9.07 -17.95 -11.90
N LEU A 212 7.75 -17.98 -11.87
CA LEU A 212 6.98 -17.88 -10.64
C LEU A 212 6.39 -19.24 -10.29
N ARG A 213 6.82 -19.81 -9.16
CA ARG A 213 6.31 -21.10 -8.70
C ARG A 213 5.05 -20.90 -7.86
N ILE A 214 3.94 -21.49 -8.30
CA ILE A 214 2.67 -21.48 -7.57
C ILE A 214 2.44 -22.84 -6.89
N PRO A 215 2.70 -22.96 -5.57
CA PRO A 215 2.53 -24.21 -4.85
C PRO A 215 1.05 -24.65 -4.87
N GLY A 216 0.80 -25.91 -5.24
CA GLY A 216 -0.55 -26.47 -5.28
C GLY A 216 -1.34 -26.14 -6.55
N GLY A 217 -0.80 -25.35 -7.48
CA GLY A 217 -1.49 -24.98 -8.72
C GLY A 217 -1.81 -26.17 -9.65
N ALA A 218 -1.07 -27.26 -9.55
CA ALA A 218 -1.31 -28.47 -10.35
C ALA A 218 -2.20 -29.53 -9.67
N LYS A 219 -2.75 -29.26 -8.46
CA LYS A 219 -3.61 -30.24 -7.78
C LYS A 219 -4.88 -30.53 -8.58
N GLU A 220 -5.32 -31.79 -8.62
CA GLU A 220 -6.57 -32.19 -9.28
C GLU A 220 -7.78 -31.53 -8.67
N ASN A 221 -7.81 -31.45 -7.33
CA ASN A 221 -8.88 -30.76 -6.59
C ASN A 221 -8.34 -29.49 -5.91
N GLY A 222 -8.89 -28.32 -6.28
CA GLY A 222 -8.51 -27.02 -5.72
C GLY A 222 -7.19 -26.45 -6.27
N GLY A 223 -6.68 -26.98 -7.39
CA GLY A 223 -5.60 -26.38 -8.16
C GLY A 223 -6.12 -25.31 -9.15
N MET A 224 -5.21 -24.74 -9.92
CA MET A 224 -5.51 -23.72 -10.92
C MET A 224 -6.08 -24.37 -12.19
N PRO A 225 -7.36 -24.14 -12.55
CA PRO A 225 -7.94 -24.67 -13.78
C PRO A 225 -7.39 -23.93 -15.01
N ARG A 226 -7.52 -24.55 -16.19
CA ARG A 226 -7.06 -23.96 -17.46
C ARG A 226 -7.66 -22.57 -17.73
N SER A 227 -8.94 -22.41 -17.46
CA SER A 227 -9.64 -21.15 -17.64
C SER A 227 -9.03 -19.99 -16.82
N GLU A 228 -8.50 -20.28 -15.63
CA GLU A 228 -7.84 -19.29 -14.81
C GLU A 228 -6.46 -18.91 -15.38
N ILE A 229 -5.71 -19.91 -15.88
CA ILE A 229 -4.42 -19.65 -16.56
C ILE A 229 -4.63 -18.83 -17.84
N ASP A 230 -5.67 -19.13 -18.61
CA ASP A 230 -6.05 -18.37 -19.81
C ASP A 230 -6.44 -16.93 -19.45
N ALA A 231 -7.13 -16.72 -18.31
CA ALA A 231 -7.42 -15.39 -17.79
C ALA A 231 -6.16 -14.62 -17.38
N TYR A 232 -5.18 -15.26 -16.75
CA TYR A 232 -3.87 -14.63 -16.49
C TYR A 232 -3.12 -14.29 -17.77
N THR A 233 -3.22 -15.10 -18.81
CA THR A 233 -2.64 -14.77 -20.10
C THR A 233 -3.25 -13.51 -20.70
N GLN A 234 -4.56 -13.35 -20.60
CA GLN A 234 -5.24 -12.12 -21.02
C GLN A 234 -4.86 -10.92 -20.13
N PHE A 235 -4.72 -11.14 -18.82
CA PHE A 235 -4.32 -10.09 -17.88
C PHE A 235 -2.92 -9.55 -18.18
N VAL A 236 -1.93 -10.42 -18.39
CA VAL A 236 -0.56 -9.96 -18.70
C VAL A 236 -0.46 -9.30 -20.07
N ALA A 237 -1.34 -9.63 -21.00
CA ALA A 237 -1.40 -9.00 -22.33
C ALA A 237 -1.75 -7.49 -22.23
N ILE A 238 -2.51 -7.06 -21.22
CA ILE A 238 -2.80 -5.64 -20.96
C ILE A 238 -1.51 -4.85 -20.72
N TYR A 239 -0.49 -5.50 -20.16
CA TYR A 239 0.82 -4.93 -19.88
C TYR A 239 1.85 -5.17 -21.01
N GLY A 240 1.40 -5.64 -22.16
CA GLY A 240 2.25 -5.82 -23.35
C GLY A 240 2.91 -7.19 -23.49
N ALA A 241 2.64 -8.13 -22.60
CA ALA A 241 3.14 -9.51 -22.76
C ALA A 241 2.38 -10.21 -23.91
N LYS A 242 3.13 -10.90 -24.80
CA LYS A 242 2.54 -11.62 -25.92
C LYS A 242 1.93 -12.98 -25.55
N GLY A 243 2.22 -13.47 -24.36
CA GLY A 243 1.71 -14.72 -23.83
C GLY A 243 2.25 -15.00 -22.43
N LEU A 244 1.72 -16.04 -21.80
CA LEU A 244 2.16 -16.55 -20.50
C LEU A 244 2.55 -18.02 -20.67
N ALA A 245 3.85 -18.31 -20.63
CA ALA A 245 4.33 -19.68 -20.62
C ALA A 245 4.10 -20.31 -19.24
N TYR A 246 3.64 -21.55 -19.19
CA TYR A 246 3.49 -22.27 -17.92
C TYR A 246 3.84 -23.75 -18.04
N ILE A 247 4.24 -24.34 -16.92
CA ILE A 247 4.55 -25.75 -16.77
C ILE A 247 3.73 -26.29 -15.60
N LYS A 248 2.98 -27.37 -15.80
CA LYS A 248 2.35 -28.14 -14.74
C LYS A 248 3.32 -29.19 -14.22
N VAL A 249 3.58 -29.16 -12.91
CA VAL A 249 4.35 -30.20 -12.22
C VAL A 249 3.39 -31.03 -11.37
N ASN A 250 3.02 -32.21 -11.84
CA ASN A 250 2.03 -33.07 -11.19
C ASN A 250 2.64 -33.81 -9.99
N GLU A 251 3.83 -34.36 -10.16
CA GLU A 251 4.51 -35.10 -9.10
C GLU A 251 6.02 -34.77 -9.07
N LYS A 252 6.43 -34.05 -8.02
CA LYS A 252 7.82 -33.58 -7.88
C LYS A 252 8.86 -34.72 -7.79
N ALA A 253 8.47 -35.86 -7.22
CA ALA A 253 9.36 -37.01 -6.99
C ALA A 253 9.78 -37.73 -8.27
N LYS A 254 9.00 -37.63 -9.33
CA LYS A 254 9.25 -38.30 -10.63
C LYS A 254 10.04 -37.44 -11.63
N GLY A 255 10.45 -36.23 -11.27
CA GLY A 255 11.28 -35.38 -12.08
C GLY A 255 10.66 -35.00 -13.44
N ARG A 256 11.43 -35.20 -14.55
CA ARG A 256 10.99 -34.84 -15.91
C ARG A 256 9.79 -35.62 -16.43
N ASP A 257 9.57 -36.82 -15.96
CA ASP A 257 8.55 -37.74 -16.49
C ASP A 257 7.10 -37.32 -16.11
N GLU A 258 6.96 -36.46 -15.10
CA GLU A 258 5.66 -35.92 -14.64
C GLU A 258 5.50 -34.42 -14.90
N ILE A 259 6.41 -33.83 -15.65
CA ILE A 259 6.26 -32.45 -16.14
C ILE A 259 5.31 -32.51 -17.34
N GLY A 260 4.11 -31.98 -17.19
CA GLY A 260 3.18 -31.81 -18.29
C GLY A 260 3.79 -30.94 -19.41
N ARG A 261 3.28 -31.05 -20.65
CA ARG A 261 3.78 -30.26 -21.78
C ARG A 261 3.78 -28.79 -21.41
N ALA A 262 4.93 -28.13 -21.63
CA ALA A 262 5.02 -26.68 -21.56
C ALA A 262 4.08 -26.08 -22.61
N HIS A 263 3.19 -25.22 -22.18
CA HIS A 263 2.32 -24.44 -23.06
C HIS A 263 2.90 -23.03 -23.15
N VAL A 264 3.24 -22.61 -24.35
CA VAL A 264 3.81 -21.30 -24.67
C VAL A 264 2.86 -20.57 -25.61
#